data_2cf1a9cb745e0bc157afa900fc1a1ffc
#
_entry.id   2cf1a9cb745e0bc157afa900fc1a1ffc
#
_cell.length_a   1.000
_cell.length_b   1.000
_cell.length_c   1.000
_cell.angle_alpha   90.00
_cell.angle_beta   90.00
_cell.angle_gamma   90.00
#
_symmetry.space_group_name_H-M   'P 1'
#
loop_
_entity.id
_entity.type
_entity.pdbx_description
1 polymer ?
#
loop_
_entity_poly.entity_id
_entity_poly.type
_entity_poly.pdbx_seq_one_letter_code
_entity_poly.pdbx_strand_id
1 'polypeptide(L)'
;MGGIFKLGRKSVLAFVGAAIGCLAVVAGAQAAGSGADILKVRLGGDRTETRIVIDLSRSASGKVASDGADDRRVVVNLPGVSVEGGLQGGGLGLVKAWVVDDGPGGARLRLDLASDATIKRRFLLPPADGVSNYRYVIDLAAKSPATTTQVAQSNTARFLSAPVRPSKAALPLKKVIVIDAGHGGKDPGARGAEGNEKDVTLAAARALKSQLERSGRYKVVMTRDTDVYVDHGVRVQIARRADADLFISLHADSGSDPSLRGASVYTLADRATGRSAKFVSKDDWFMQAGSHGDNGVSTILLDLTQRMTRNRSASFAEVLLARVSDHQPLLRRSHREAGLAVLLAPDVPAVLLEMGFITNAEDEAVLRDPGRRNRLMSSVGDAIDDYFGQQTKLASR
;
A
#
# COMPACT_ATOMS: atom_id res chain seq x y z
N MET A 1 6.76 73.89 25.47
CA MET A 1 6.27 74.75 24.38
C MET A 1 5.55 73.80 23.44
N GLY A 2 4.26 73.64 23.38
CA GLY A 2 3.15 74.60 23.41
C GLY A 2 2.48 74.63 22.10
N GLY A 3 1.18 74.23 22.08
CA GLY A 3 0.24 74.57 21.05
C GLY A 3 -0.46 73.36 20.40
N ILE A 4 -1.53 72.80 20.80
CA ILE A 4 -2.97 73.14 21.04
C ILE A 4 -3.57 74.02 19.96
N PHE A 5 -4.56 73.55 19.19
CA PHE A 5 -5.82 74.17 18.83
C PHE A 5 -6.55 73.25 17.85
N LYS A 6 -7.64 72.61 18.20
CA LYS A 6 -9.07 72.97 18.33
C LYS A 6 -9.85 73.01 17.03
N LEU A 7 -10.81 72.07 16.97
CA LEU A 7 -12.26 72.15 16.70
C LEU A 7 -12.82 73.03 15.55
N GLY A 8 -13.74 72.42 14.81
CA GLY A 8 -14.74 73.11 14.05
C GLY A 8 -15.82 72.16 13.50
N ARG A 9 -16.96 72.14 14.17
CA ARG A 9 -18.27 71.55 13.78
C ARG A 9 -18.94 72.31 12.65
N LYS A 10 -19.70 71.65 11.81
CA LYS A 10 -21.16 71.91 11.56
C LYS A 10 -21.59 71.19 10.29
N SER A 11 -22.43 70.22 10.48
CA SER A 11 -23.79 69.97 9.96
C SER A 11 -24.28 70.76 8.73
N VAL A 12 -24.84 70.05 7.77
CA VAL A 12 -26.15 70.29 7.16
C VAL A 12 -26.68 69.06 6.47
N LEU A 13 -27.92 68.71 6.78
CA LEU A 13 -28.78 67.73 6.12
C LEU A 13 -29.13 68.19 4.68
N ALA A 14 -29.28 67.24 3.79
CA ALA A 14 -30.25 67.28 2.73
C ALA A 14 -30.75 65.90 2.34
N PHE A 15 -32.01 65.65 2.58
CA PHE A 15 -32.84 64.54 2.10
C PHE A 15 -33.09 64.74 0.61
N VAL A 16 -32.88 63.67 -0.21
CA VAL A 16 -33.74 63.40 -1.38
C VAL A 16 -33.82 61.91 -1.56
N GLY A 17 -35.02 61.41 -1.48
CA GLY A 17 -35.34 60.01 -1.75
C GLY A 17 -35.46 59.75 -3.24
N ALA A 18 -35.16 58.55 -3.61
CA ALA A 18 -35.71 57.94 -4.84
C ALA A 18 -35.67 56.41 -4.72
N ALA A 19 -36.86 55.90 -4.68
CA ALA A 19 -37.39 54.69 -5.31
C ALA A 19 -36.59 53.36 -5.26
N ILE A 20 -37.12 52.51 -4.52
CA ILE A 20 -37.16 51.06 -4.47
C ILE A 20 -37.17 50.42 -5.85
N GLY A 21 -36.18 49.61 -6.11
CA GLY A 21 -36.19 48.53 -7.08
C GLY A 21 -35.73 47.24 -6.36
N CYS A 22 -36.67 46.55 -5.70
CA CYS A 22 -36.45 45.20 -5.27
C CYS A 22 -36.33 44.28 -6.48
N LEU A 23 -35.11 44.02 -6.93
CA LEU A 23 -34.83 42.86 -7.76
C LEU A 23 -34.60 41.67 -6.80
N ALA A 24 -35.64 40.89 -6.58
CA ALA A 24 -35.52 39.57 -5.97
C ALA A 24 -34.73 38.70 -6.93
N VAL A 25 -33.44 38.59 -6.69
CA VAL A 25 -32.64 37.47 -7.22
C VAL A 25 -33.11 36.24 -6.47
N VAL A 26 -34.03 35.50 -7.09
CA VAL A 26 -34.32 34.14 -6.73
C VAL A 26 -33.04 33.36 -7.07
N ALA A 27 -32.15 33.23 -6.10
CA ALA A 27 -31.13 32.24 -6.13
C ALA A 27 -31.86 30.88 -6.09
N GLY A 28 -32.06 30.29 -7.26
CA GLY A 28 -32.45 28.90 -7.37
C GLY A 28 -31.39 28.08 -6.63
N ALA A 29 -31.69 27.66 -5.42
CA ALA A 29 -30.98 26.57 -4.80
C ALA A 29 -31.20 25.37 -5.71
N GLN A 30 -30.28 25.09 -6.60
CA GLN A 30 -30.17 23.79 -7.19
C GLN A 30 -29.97 22.86 -6.01
N ALA A 31 -30.97 22.04 -5.75
CA ALA A 31 -30.90 20.95 -4.83
C ALA A 31 -29.70 20.10 -5.31
N ALA A 32 -28.57 20.19 -4.61
CA ALA A 32 -27.45 19.31 -4.83
C ALA A 32 -27.99 17.88 -4.66
N GLY A 33 -28.05 17.13 -5.75
CA GLY A 33 -28.53 15.77 -5.76
C GLY A 33 -27.83 15.00 -4.65
N SER A 34 -28.57 14.29 -3.84
CA SER A 34 -28.06 13.54 -2.68
C SER A 34 -27.19 12.33 -3.07
N GLY A 35 -26.92 12.13 -4.36
CA GLY A 35 -26.16 11.02 -4.91
C GLY A 35 -24.66 11.28 -4.99
N ALA A 36 -23.90 10.23 -5.24
CA ALA A 36 -22.48 10.29 -5.62
C ALA A 36 -22.37 10.50 -7.13
N ASP A 37 -21.34 11.22 -7.59
CA ASP A 37 -21.05 11.40 -9.00
C ASP A 37 -19.84 10.62 -9.41
N ILE A 38 -19.85 10.06 -10.64
CA ILE A 38 -18.66 9.48 -11.24
C ILE A 38 -17.81 10.60 -11.82
N LEU A 39 -16.61 10.74 -11.29
CA LEU A 39 -15.67 11.78 -11.70
C LEU A 39 -14.76 11.27 -12.82
N LYS A 40 -14.37 10.00 -12.77
CA LYS A 40 -13.43 9.41 -13.72
C LYS A 40 -13.47 7.88 -13.65
N VAL A 41 -13.18 7.21 -14.78
CA VAL A 41 -12.90 5.78 -14.86
C VAL A 41 -11.50 5.58 -15.38
N ARG A 42 -10.73 4.71 -14.74
CA ARG A 42 -9.35 4.38 -15.10
C ARG A 42 -9.17 2.88 -15.15
N LEU A 43 -8.36 2.42 -16.08
CA LEU A 43 -7.98 1.02 -16.21
C LEU A 43 -6.48 0.88 -16.03
N GLY A 44 -6.04 -0.24 -15.43
CA GLY A 44 -4.63 -0.61 -15.25
C GLY A 44 -4.48 -2.13 -15.23
N GLY A 45 -3.28 -2.64 -15.48
CA GLY A 45 -3.01 -4.06 -15.50
C GLY A 45 -2.79 -4.61 -16.93
N ASP A 46 -2.91 -5.92 -17.08
CA ASP A 46 -2.59 -6.64 -18.30
C ASP A 46 -3.65 -7.71 -18.63
N ARG A 47 -3.31 -8.64 -19.55
CA ARG A 47 -4.20 -9.73 -19.98
C ARG A 47 -4.35 -10.86 -18.96
N THR A 48 -3.64 -10.80 -17.84
CA THR A 48 -3.77 -11.77 -16.73
C THR A 48 -4.62 -11.21 -15.60
N GLU A 49 -4.39 -9.94 -15.25
CA GLU A 49 -5.18 -9.20 -14.25
C GLU A 49 -5.41 -7.76 -14.71
N THR A 50 -6.63 -7.30 -14.68
CA THR A 50 -6.98 -5.91 -15.03
C THR A 50 -7.77 -5.28 -13.90
N ARG A 51 -7.34 -4.08 -13.49
CA ARG A 51 -8.01 -3.26 -12.49
C ARG A 51 -8.77 -2.12 -13.13
N ILE A 52 -9.99 -1.93 -12.70
CA ILE A 52 -10.84 -0.79 -13.04
C ILE A 52 -11.03 0.02 -11.77
N VAL A 53 -10.78 1.34 -11.85
CA VAL A 53 -10.98 2.29 -10.75
C VAL A 53 -11.99 3.35 -11.18
N ILE A 54 -13.06 3.47 -10.42
CA ILE A 54 -14.10 4.49 -10.61
C ILE A 54 -13.92 5.51 -9.49
N ASP A 55 -13.53 6.72 -9.84
CA ASP A 55 -13.43 7.84 -8.90
C ASP A 55 -14.83 8.43 -8.67
N LEU A 56 -15.23 8.56 -7.40
CA LEU A 56 -16.55 8.98 -6.96
C LEU A 56 -16.47 10.21 -6.05
N SER A 57 -17.39 11.12 -6.18
CA SER A 57 -17.47 12.29 -5.29
C SER A 57 -17.85 11.93 -3.85
N ARG A 58 -18.55 10.81 -3.64
CA ARG A 58 -19.00 10.29 -2.34
C ARG A 58 -18.90 8.77 -2.30
N SER A 59 -19.09 8.20 -1.10
CA SER A 59 -19.17 6.77 -0.90
C SER A 59 -20.33 6.15 -1.67
N ALA A 60 -20.07 5.03 -2.36
CA ALA A 60 -21.10 4.27 -3.05
C ALA A 60 -20.82 2.76 -2.97
N SER A 61 -21.86 1.94 -3.06
CA SER A 61 -21.75 0.48 -3.14
C SER A 61 -22.14 0.01 -4.53
N GLY A 62 -21.40 -0.97 -5.08
CA GLY A 62 -21.73 -1.58 -6.37
C GLY A 62 -22.41 -2.93 -6.19
N LYS A 63 -23.38 -3.23 -7.07
CA LYS A 63 -24.02 -4.55 -7.19
C LYS A 63 -23.66 -5.16 -8.53
N VAL A 64 -23.05 -6.35 -8.53
CA VAL A 64 -22.73 -7.09 -9.77
C VAL A 64 -24.02 -7.65 -10.34
N ALA A 65 -24.31 -7.35 -11.59
CA ALA A 65 -25.41 -7.93 -12.37
C ALA A 65 -24.91 -9.02 -13.33
N SER A 66 -23.68 -8.91 -13.83
CA SER A 66 -22.94 -9.97 -14.54
C SER A 66 -21.46 -9.90 -14.15
N ASP A 67 -20.83 -11.04 -13.89
CA ASP A 67 -19.44 -11.17 -13.46
C ASP A 67 -18.46 -11.51 -14.60
N GLY A 68 -18.97 -11.62 -15.84
CA GLY A 68 -18.17 -11.96 -17.02
C GLY A 68 -17.99 -13.45 -17.25
N ALA A 69 -18.61 -14.30 -16.43
CA ALA A 69 -18.40 -15.75 -16.50
C ALA A 69 -18.99 -16.39 -17.77
N ASP A 70 -20.14 -15.91 -18.21
CA ASP A 70 -20.93 -16.55 -19.25
C ASP A 70 -20.94 -15.80 -20.59
N ASP A 71 -20.87 -14.46 -20.56
CA ASP A 71 -21.11 -13.62 -21.75
C ASP A 71 -19.95 -12.67 -22.08
N ARG A 72 -18.77 -12.83 -21.45
CA ARG A 72 -17.62 -11.90 -21.56
C ARG A 72 -18.00 -10.45 -21.30
N ARG A 73 -18.98 -10.25 -20.43
CA ARG A 73 -19.45 -8.92 -20.05
C ARG A 73 -19.60 -8.82 -18.55
N VAL A 74 -18.89 -7.87 -17.95
CA VAL A 74 -19.09 -7.51 -16.55
C VAL A 74 -20.03 -6.32 -16.48
N VAL A 75 -21.06 -6.42 -15.64
CA VAL A 75 -22.02 -5.36 -15.39
C VAL A 75 -22.09 -5.08 -13.90
N VAL A 76 -21.83 -3.83 -13.53
CA VAL A 76 -21.91 -3.37 -12.14
C VAL A 76 -22.87 -2.19 -12.06
N ASN A 77 -23.92 -2.33 -11.29
CA ASN A 77 -24.84 -1.24 -10.97
C ASN A 77 -24.33 -0.50 -9.73
N LEU A 78 -24.35 0.82 -9.77
CA LEU A 78 -23.94 1.74 -8.71
C LEU A 78 -25.16 2.55 -8.24
N PRO A 79 -25.97 2.01 -7.31
CA PRO A 79 -27.18 2.68 -6.85
C PRO A 79 -26.87 4.03 -6.21
N GLY A 80 -27.69 5.05 -6.54
CA GLY A 80 -27.52 6.41 -6.03
C GLY A 80 -26.28 7.15 -6.54
N VAL A 81 -25.67 6.66 -7.62
CA VAL A 81 -24.55 7.31 -8.30
C VAL A 81 -25.06 7.89 -9.61
N SER A 82 -24.68 9.15 -9.89
CA SER A 82 -25.00 9.85 -11.14
C SER A 82 -23.82 9.87 -12.10
N VAL A 83 -24.09 9.88 -13.39
CA VAL A 83 -23.08 10.11 -14.42
C VAL A 83 -23.60 11.18 -15.39
N GLU A 84 -22.91 12.30 -15.47
CA GLU A 84 -23.30 13.38 -16.37
C GLU A 84 -22.86 13.06 -17.80
N GLY A 85 -23.81 12.90 -18.71
CA GLY A 85 -23.55 12.71 -20.15
C GLY A 85 -23.03 11.34 -20.56
N GLY A 86 -22.96 10.36 -19.62
CA GLY A 86 -22.33 9.06 -19.88
C GLY A 86 -20.83 9.13 -20.06
N LEU A 87 -20.12 8.06 -19.72
CA LEU A 87 -18.68 7.92 -19.91
C LEU A 87 -18.37 6.65 -20.68
N GLN A 88 -17.42 6.73 -21.61
CA GLN A 88 -16.97 5.56 -22.34
C GLN A 88 -15.48 5.63 -22.67
N GLY A 89 -14.87 4.49 -22.91
CA GLY A 89 -13.46 4.46 -23.28
C GLY A 89 -13.00 3.14 -23.87
N GLY A 90 -11.82 3.20 -24.47
CA GLY A 90 -11.11 2.02 -24.94
C GLY A 90 -10.70 1.11 -23.81
N GLY A 91 -10.42 -0.15 -24.13
CA GLY A 91 -10.02 -1.15 -23.17
C GLY A 91 -8.53 -1.18 -22.89
N LEU A 92 -8.19 -1.95 -21.87
CA LEU A 92 -6.82 -2.32 -21.51
C LEU A 92 -6.84 -3.75 -20.93
N GLY A 93 -5.83 -4.53 -21.24
CA GLY A 93 -5.65 -5.87 -20.67
C GLY A 93 -6.81 -6.82 -21.00
N LEU A 94 -7.58 -7.21 -20.00
CA LEU A 94 -8.75 -8.08 -20.11
C LEU A 94 -10.02 -7.36 -20.58
N VAL A 95 -10.04 -6.03 -20.57
CA VAL A 95 -11.18 -5.21 -21.00
C VAL A 95 -10.95 -4.77 -22.45
N LYS A 96 -11.94 -4.98 -23.32
CA LYS A 96 -11.96 -4.52 -24.72
C LYS A 96 -12.49 -3.09 -24.85
N ALA A 97 -13.57 -2.80 -24.12
CA ALA A 97 -14.21 -1.48 -24.06
C ALA A 97 -15.01 -1.37 -22.77
N TRP A 98 -15.30 -0.15 -22.37
CA TRP A 98 -16.17 0.11 -21.21
C TRP A 98 -17.09 1.30 -21.46
N VAL A 99 -18.26 1.24 -20.85
CA VAL A 99 -19.27 2.29 -20.88
C VAL A 99 -19.88 2.43 -19.48
N VAL A 100 -20.09 3.67 -19.05
CA VAL A 100 -20.92 4.02 -17.91
C VAL A 100 -22.08 4.84 -18.40
N ASP A 101 -23.27 4.39 -18.15
CA ASP A 101 -24.53 5.07 -18.49
C ASP A 101 -25.47 5.11 -17.28
N ASP A 102 -26.47 5.97 -17.36
CA ASP A 102 -27.55 6.00 -16.38
C ASP A 102 -28.37 4.73 -16.49
N GLY A 103 -28.68 4.13 -15.34
CA GLY A 103 -29.52 2.96 -15.21
C GLY A 103 -30.64 3.20 -14.20
N PRO A 104 -31.58 2.27 -14.10
CA PRO A 104 -32.64 2.35 -13.10
C PRO A 104 -32.08 2.45 -11.69
N GLY A 105 -32.19 3.60 -11.05
CA GLY A 105 -31.75 3.87 -9.68
C GLY A 105 -30.27 4.21 -9.50
N GLY A 106 -29.53 4.53 -10.59
CA GLY A 106 -28.15 4.97 -10.52
C GLY A 106 -27.33 4.63 -11.76
N ALA A 107 -26.01 4.84 -11.71
CA ALA A 107 -25.12 4.55 -12.81
C ALA A 107 -24.89 3.04 -13.01
N ARG A 108 -24.66 2.65 -14.26
CA ARG A 108 -24.33 1.29 -14.67
C ARG A 108 -23.02 1.26 -15.44
N LEU A 109 -22.02 0.57 -14.88
CA LEU A 109 -20.78 0.26 -15.59
C LEU A 109 -20.95 -1.06 -16.36
N ARG A 110 -20.59 -1.04 -17.64
CA ARG A 110 -20.45 -2.22 -18.50
C ARG A 110 -19.01 -2.33 -18.98
N LEU A 111 -18.44 -3.51 -18.85
CA LEU A 111 -17.10 -3.86 -19.34
C LEU A 111 -17.27 -5.01 -20.34
N ASP A 112 -16.96 -4.78 -21.61
CA ASP A 112 -16.83 -5.86 -22.59
C ASP A 112 -15.41 -6.43 -22.49
N LEU A 113 -15.30 -7.76 -22.30
CA LEU A 113 -14.03 -8.42 -22.07
C LEU A 113 -13.38 -8.87 -23.39
N ALA A 114 -12.05 -8.71 -23.46
CA ALA A 114 -11.24 -9.15 -24.59
C ALA A 114 -11.00 -10.68 -24.57
N SER A 115 -11.04 -11.29 -23.40
CA SER A 115 -10.87 -12.73 -23.17
C SER A 115 -11.71 -13.16 -21.98
N ASP A 116 -11.81 -14.48 -21.74
CA ASP A 116 -12.56 -15.03 -20.60
C ASP A 116 -11.91 -14.60 -19.31
N ALA A 117 -12.67 -13.85 -18.51
CA ALA A 117 -12.24 -13.31 -17.22
C ALA A 117 -13.42 -13.20 -16.26
N THR A 118 -13.15 -13.16 -14.96
CA THR A 118 -14.14 -12.97 -13.91
C THR A 118 -13.69 -11.91 -12.93
N ILE A 119 -14.63 -11.39 -12.15
CA ILE A 119 -14.31 -10.49 -11.04
C ILE A 119 -13.58 -11.28 -9.95
N LYS A 120 -12.31 -10.95 -9.72
CA LYS A 120 -11.48 -11.51 -8.65
C LYS A 120 -11.83 -10.88 -7.29
N ARG A 121 -12.01 -9.56 -7.27
CA ARG A 121 -12.41 -8.80 -6.08
C ARG A 121 -12.92 -7.42 -6.45
N ARG A 122 -13.64 -6.81 -5.51
CA ARG A 122 -14.12 -5.43 -5.60
C ARG A 122 -14.19 -4.82 -4.22
N PHE A 123 -13.86 -3.53 -4.11
CA PHE A 123 -13.86 -2.82 -2.84
C PHE A 123 -13.93 -1.31 -3.05
N LEU A 124 -14.31 -0.60 -1.99
CA LEU A 124 -14.33 0.86 -1.97
C LEU A 124 -13.15 1.35 -1.13
N LEU A 125 -12.37 2.27 -1.68
CA LEU A 125 -11.35 3.01 -0.96
C LEU A 125 -11.91 4.39 -0.59
N PRO A 126 -11.87 4.79 0.67
CA PRO A 126 -12.25 6.14 1.08
C PRO A 126 -11.19 7.17 0.62
N PRO A 127 -11.50 8.47 0.70
CA PRO A 127 -10.51 9.54 0.56
C PRO A 127 -9.33 9.28 1.51
N ALA A 128 -8.13 9.25 0.95
CA ALA A 128 -6.88 9.06 1.69
C ALA A 128 -5.70 9.51 0.83
N ASP A 129 -4.57 9.81 1.46
CA ASP A 129 -3.29 10.07 0.79
C ASP A 129 -3.33 11.23 -0.23
N GLY A 130 -4.03 12.32 0.12
CA GLY A 130 -4.17 13.49 -0.77
C GLY A 130 -5.16 13.31 -1.92
N VAL A 131 -5.82 12.15 -2.02
CA VAL A 131 -6.93 11.92 -2.95
C VAL A 131 -8.23 12.23 -2.22
N SER A 132 -8.92 13.28 -2.65
CA SER A 132 -10.18 13.74 -2.04
C SER A 132 -11.39 12.87 -2.38
N ASN A 133 -11.24 11.94 -3.33
CA ASN A 133 -12.34 11.18 -3.90
C ASN A 133 -12.39 9.74 -3.36
N TYR A 134 -13.58 9.18 -3.26
CA TYR A 134 -13.76 7.74 -3.09
C TYR A 134 -13.37 7.01 -4.37
N ARG A 135 -12.90 5.77 -4.26
CA ARG A 135 -12.47 4.95 -5.40
C ARG A 135 -13.14 3.58 -5.31
N TYR A 136 -14.07 3.30 -6.18
CA TYR A 136 -14.61 1.96 -6.30
C TYR A 136 -13.73 1.15 -7.25
N VAL A 137 -13.16 0.06 -6.75
CA VAL A 137 -12.16 -0.74 -7.45
C VAL A 137 -12.75 -2.08 -7.81
N ILE A 138 -12.50 -2.54 -9.05
CA ILE A 138 -12.85 -3.86 -9.56
C ILE A 138 -11.59 -4.48 -10.13
N ASP A 139 -11.18 -5.63 -9.63
CA ASP A 139 -10.08 -6.42 -10.19
C ASP A 139 -10.66 -7.61 -10.96
N LEU A 140 -10.28 -7.72 -12.22
CA LEU A 140 -10.58 -8.85 -13.08
C LEU A 140 -9.37 -9.79 -13.15
N ALA A 141 -9.61 -11.09 -13.22
CA ALA A 141 -8.58 -12.09 -13.51
C ALA A 141 -9.00 -12.94 -14.71
N ALA A 142 -8.04 -13.25 -15.57
CA ALA A 142 -8.26 -14.18 -16.68
C ALA A 142 -8.67 -15.55 -16.14
N LYS A 143 -9.70 -16.17 -16.74
CA LYS A 143 -9.95 -17.59 -16.54
C LYS A 143 -8.80 -18.35 -17.23
N SER A 144 -8.06 -19.16 -16.48
CA SER A 144 -7.14 -20.13 -17.08
C SER A 144 -7.98 -20.99 -18.03
N PRO A 145 -7.53 -21.23 -19.28
CA PRO A 145 -8.22 -22.18 -20.14
C PRO A 145 -8.26 -23.52 -19.39
N ALA A 146 -9.46 -24.00 -19.13
CA ALA A 146 -9.63 -25.40 -18.75
C ALA A 146 -8.97 -26.19 -19.88
N THR A 147 -7.94 -26.97 -19.56
CA THR A 147 -7.31 -27.88 -20.54
C THR A 147 -8.36 -28.91 -20.90
N THR A 148 -9.17 -28.60 -21.90
CA THR A 148 -10.05 -29.57 -22.54
C THR A 148 -9.13 -30.41 -23.40
N THR A 149 -8.64 -31.49 -22.85
CA THR A 149 -8.01 -32.55 -23.64
C THR A 149 -9.10 -33.12 -24.56
N GLN A 150 -9.16 -32.64 -25.79
CA GLN A 150 -9.87 -33.36 -26.85
C GLN A 150 -9.13 -34.68 -27.02
N VAL A 151 -9.71 -35.73 -26.49
CA VAL A 151 -9.32 -37.10 -26.81
C VAL A 151 -9.66 -37.33 -28.29
N ALA A 152 -8.66 -37.21 -29.15
CA ALA A 152 -8.74 -37.83 -30.48
C ALA A 152 -8.79 -39.35 -30.26
N GLN A 153 -9.95 -39.93 -30.56
CA GLN A 153 -10.09 -41.41 -30.65
C GLN A 153 -9.20 -41.92 -31.75
N SER A 154 -8.11 -42.55 -31.40
CA SER A 154 -7.45 -43.54 -32.22
C SER A 154 -7.22 -44.80 -31.39
N ASN A 155 -7.90 -45.84 -31.83
CA ASN A 155 -7.79 -47.20 -31.30
C ASN A 155 -6.33 -47.66 -31.21
N THR A 156 -5.87 -48.03 -30.04
CA THR A 156 -5.09 -49.25 -29.84
C THR A 156 -5.08 -49.64 -28.38
N ALA A 157 -5.50 -50.86 -28.14
CA ALA A 157 -5.61 -51.51 -26.86
C ALA A 157 -4.25 -51.81 -26.23
N ARG A 158 -4.27 -51.86 -24.89
CA ARG A 158 -3.29 -52.49 -23.98
C ARG A 158 -2.00 -51.71 -23.73
N PHE A 159 -2.00 -50.97 -22.60
CA PHE A 159 -0.90 -51.12 -21.63
C PHE A 159 -1.40 -50.91 -20.19
N LEU A 160 -0.92 -51.77 -19.35
CA LEU A 160 -1.27 -52.03 -17.98
C LEU A 160 -1.30 -50.81 -17.06
N SER A 161 -2.25 -50.83 -16.15
CA SER A 161 -2.44 -49.96 -15.00
C SER A 161 -1.18 -49.78 -14.16
N ALA A 162 -0.51 -48.64 -14.29
CA ALA A 162 0.38 -48.17 -13.25
C ALA A 162 -0.40 -47.18 -12.36
N PRO A 163 -0.32 -47.27 -11.03
CA PRO A 163 -1.02 -46.32 -10.16
C PRO A 163 -0.44 -44.93 -10.39
N VAL A 164 -1.31 -43.97 -10.77
CA VAL A 164 -0.99 -42.54 -10.87
C VAL A 164 -0.63 -42.11 -9.46
N ARG A 165 0.66 -41.92 -9.20
CA ARG A 165 1.10 -41.21 -7.99
C ARG A 165 0.49 -39.82 -8.04
N PRO A 166 -0.17 -39.35 -6.95
CA PRO A 166 -0.66 -37.99 -6.91
C PRO A 166 0.52 -37.06 -7.18
N SER A 167 0.39 -36.19 -8.18
CA SER A 167 1.31 -35.11 -8.44
C SER A 167 1.52 -34.36 -7.12
N LYS A 168 2.78 -34.29 -6.69
CA LYS A 168 3.18 -33.53 -5.51
C LYS A 168 2.62 -32.13 -5.69
N ALA A 169 1.59 -31.76 -4.91
CA ALA A 169 1.05 -30.42 -4.93
C ALA A 169 2.23 -29.44 -4.86
N ALA A 170 2.31 -28.52 -5.79
CA ALA A 170 3.37 -27.50 -5.79
C ALA A 170 3.31 -26.83 -4.41
N LEU A 171 4.40 -26.96 -3.63
CA LEU A 171 4.49 -26.32 -2.33
C LEU A 171 4.27 -24.83 -2.55
N PRO A 172 3.43 -24.16 -1.73
CA PRO A 172 3.22 -22.72 -1.86
C PRO A 172 4.58 -22.03 -1.79
N LEU A 173 4.84 -21.13 -2.73
CA LEU A 173 6.08 -20.35 -2.75
C LEU A 173 6.23 -19.64 -1.41
N LYS A 174 7.36 -19.84 -0.74
CA LYS A 174 7.66 -19.20 0.55
C LYS A 174 7.72 -17.69 0.35
N LYS A 175 7.11 -16.94 1.28
CA LYS A 175 7.27 -15.50 1.33
C LYS A 175 8.72 -15.11 1.62
N VAL A 176 9.22 -14.10 0.93
CA VAL A 176 10.60 -13.62 1.08
C VAL A 176 10.63 -12.45 2.05
N ILE A 177 11.33 -12.60 3.16
CA ILE A 177 11.52 -11.58 4.18
C ILE A 177 12.97 -11.12 4.15
N VAL A 178 13.20 -9.83 3.93
CA VAL A 178 14.52 -9.24 4.06
C VAL A 178 14.64 -8.57 5.41
N ILE A 179 15.62 -9.01 6.20
CA ILE A 179 15.96 -8.44 7.50
C ILE A 179 17.21 -7.59 7.33
N ASP A 180 17.10 -6.32 7.68
CA ASP A 180 18.19 -5.38 7.67
C ASP A 180 18.69 -5.14 9.09
N ALA A 181 19.92 -5.55 9.37
CA ALA A 181 20.60 -5.17 10.61
C ALA A 181 21.20 -3.78 10.42
N GLY A 182 20.62 -2.77 11.07
CA GLY A 182 21.08 -1.39 10.97
C GLY A 182 22.57 -1.22 11.30
N HIS A 183 23.22 -0.20 10.68
CA HIS A 183 24.65 0.09 10.89
C HIS A 183 25.59 -1.05 10.45
N GLY A 184 26.80 -1.13 11.04
CA GLY A 184 27.77 -2.19 10.81
C GLY A 184 29.14 -1.68 10.32
N GLY A 185 30.20 -2.43 10.64
CA GLY A 185 31.58 -2.11 10.29
C GLY A 185 32.01 -0.77 10.84
N LYS A 186 32.34 0.17 9.96
CA LYS A 186 32.78 1.55 10.29
C LYS A 186 31.65 2.43 10.85
N ASP A 187 30.41 2.05 10.70
CA ASP A 187 29.25 2.75 11.25
C ASP A 187 28.78 2.05 12.53
N PRO A 188 29.14 2.58 13.73
CA PRO A 188 28.77 1.96 14.99
C PRO A 188 27.30 2.12 15.35
N GLY A 189 26.56 3.06 14.71
CA GLY A 189 25.29 3.55 15.19
C GLY A 189 25.41 4.33 16.49
N ALA A 190 24.34 4.43 17.22
CA ALA A 190 24.30 5.06 18.53
C ALA A 190 25.10 4.25 19.55
N ARG A 191 25.59 4.94 20.61
CA ARG A 191 26.35 4.31 21.69
C ARG A 191 25.51 4.26 22.96
N GLY A 192 25.32 3.06 23.49
CA GLY A 192 24.78 2.80 24.81
C GLY A 192 25.86 2.72 25.89
N ALA A 193 25.49 2.35 27.10
CA ALA A 193 26.42 2.16 28.19
C ALA A 193 27.33 0.93 28.00
N GLU A 194 26.79 -0.13 27.40
CA GLU A 194 27.47 -1.44 27.25
C GLU A 194 27.97 -1.70 25.83
N GLY A 195 27.82 -0.75 24.89
CA GLY A 195 28.39 -0.89 23.54
C GLY A 195 27.58 -0.18 22.45
N ASN A 196 27.81 -0.59 21.20
CA ASN A 196 27.27 0.09 20.03
C ASN A 196 25.95 -0.52 19.54
N GLU A 197 25.16 0.28 18.85
CA GLU A 197 23.90 -0.13 18.23
C GLU A 197 24.09 -1.25 17.21
N LYS A 198 25.14 -1.19 16.39
CA LYS A 198 25.42 -2.21 15.37
C LYS A 198 25.47 -3.64 15.91
N ASP A 199 25.86 -3.82 17.18
CA ASP A 199 25.98 -5.13 17.80
C ASP A 199 24.61 -5.69 18.19
N VAL A 200 23.75 -4.85 18.78
CA VAL A 200 22.39 -5.24 19.16
C VAL A 200 21.49 -5.48 17.94
N THR A 201 21.64 -4.64 16.88
CA THR A 201 20.87 -4.81 15.65
C THR A 201 21.23 -6.11 14.92
N LEU A 202 22.53 -6.47 14.86
CA LEU A 202 22.96 -7.73 14.28
C LEU A 202 22.48 -8.94 15.10
N ALA A 203 22.56 -8.86 16.43
CA ALA A 203 22.08 -9.90 17.30
C ALA A 203 20.57 -10.11 17.19
N ALA A 204 19.79 -9.02 17.10
CA ALA A 204 18.34 -9.08 16.90
C ALA A 204 17.98 -9.64 15.51
N ALA A 205 18.67 -9.20 14.46
CA ALA A 205 18.44 -9.70 13.10
C ALA A 205 18.69 -11.21 12.98
N ARG A 206 19.75 -11.72 13.60
CA ARG A 206 20.03 -13.16 13.65
C ARG A 206 18.97 -13.94 14.44
N ALA A 207 18.47 -13.38 15.55
CA ALA A 207 17.41 -13.99 16.35
C ALA A 207 16.11 -14.07 15.54
N LEU A 208 15.70 -13.00 14.86
CA LEU A 208 14.52 -12.97 14.00
C LEU A 208 14.66 -13.94 12.82
N LYS A 209 15.82 -13.97 12.16
CA LYS A 209 16.10 -14.94 11.09
C LYS A 209 15.89 -16.37 11.58
N SER A 210 16.50 -16.73 12.69
CA SER A 210 16.37 -18.06 13.28
C SER A 210 14.91 -18.42 13.60
N GLN A 211 14.11 -17.45 14.09
CA GLN A 211 12.69 -17.61 14.36
C GLN A 211 11.91 -17.94 13.08
N LEU A 212 12.08 -17.12 12.05
CA LEU A 212 11.34 -17.24 10.78
C LEU A 212 11.73 -18.51 10.01
N GLU A 213 13.00 -18.87 10.00
CA GLU A 213 13.49 -20.08 9.30
C GLU A 213 12.97 -21.37 9.98
N ARG A 214 12.87 -21.41 11.31
CA ARG A 214 12.29 -22.57 12.04
C ARG A 214 10.83 -22.82 11.67
N SER A 215 10.06 -21.78 11.32
CA SER A 215 8.67 -21.94 10.89
C SER A 215 8.54 -22.66 9.54
N GLY A 216 9.60 -22.68 8.73
CA GLY A 216 9.60 -23.25 7.39
C GLY A 216 8.76 -22.49 6.35
N ARG A 217 8.05 -21.41 6.76
CA ARG A 217 7.11 -20.65 5.92
C ARG A 217 7.77 -19.56 5.08
N TYR A 218 8.95 -19.10 5.49
CA TYR A 218 9.64 -17.96 4.91
C TYR A 218 10.97 -18.35 4.29
N LYS A 219 11.37 -17.58 3.27
CA LYS A 219 12.75 -17.47 2.81
C LYS A 219 13.30 -16.18 3.40
N VAL A 220 14.36 -16.27 4.19
CA VAL A 220 14.96 -15.12 4.86
C VAL A 220 16.25 -14.73 4.18
N VAL A 221 16.41 -13.43 3.90
CA VAL A 221 17.64 -12.81 3.39
C VAL A 221 18.06 -11.75 4.39
N MET A 222 19.32 -11.68 4.75
CA MET A 222 19.87 -10.60 5.58
C MET A 222 20.67 -9.63 4.72
N THR A 223 20.63 -8.34 5.05
CA THR A 223 21.50 -7.33 4.40
C THR A 223 22.94 -7.48 4.80
N ARG A 224 23.19 -7.90 6.04
CA ARG A 224 24.49 -8.33 6.58
C ARG A 224 24.28 -9.40 7.66
N ASP A 225 25.15 -10.35 7.73
CA ASP A 225 25.19 -11.38 8.76
C ASP A 225 26.47 -11.34 9.62
N THR A 226 27.38 -10.41 9.31
CA THR A 226 28.61 -10.13 10.05
C THR A 226 28.72 -8.61 10.34
N ASP A 227 29.75 -8.21 11.06
CA ASP A 227 30.01 -6.79 11.34
C ASP A 227 30.70 -6.11 10.14
N VAL A 228 29.94 -5.89 9.08
CA VAL A 228 30.36 -5.16 7.87
C VAL A 228 29.44 -3.97 7.62
N TYR A 229 30.01 -2.91 7.03
CA TYR A 229 29.22 -1.76 6.57
C TYR A 229 28.50 -2.10 5.26
N VAL A 230 27.21 -1.80 5.20
CA VAL A 230 26.39 -1.89 3.98
C VAL A 230 25.73 -0.54 3.73
N ASP A 231 25.99 0.06 2.56
CA ASP A 231 25.37 1.32 2.16
C ASP A 231 23.85 1.23 2.12
N HIS A 232 23.14 2.30 2.50
CA HIS A 232 21.69 2.34 2.53
C HIS A 232 21.03 1.99 1.18
N GLY A 233 21.62 2.46 0.07
CA GLY A 233 21.13 2.14 -1.27
C GLY A 233 21.30 0.65 -1.61
N VAL A 234 22.40 0.04 -1.14
CA VAL A 234 22.65 -1.40 -1.32
C VAL A 234 21.62 -2.23 -0.53
N ARG A 235 21.24 -1.81 0.69
CA ARG A 235 20.19 -2.48 1.48
C ARG A 235 18.86 -2.51 0.72
N VAL A 236 18.45 -1.38 0.12
CA VAL A 236 17.26 -1.31 -0.74
C VAL A 236 17.38 -2.24 -1.95
N GLN A 237 18.55 -2.26 -2.61
CA GLN A 237 18.77 -3.15 -3.76
C GLN A 237 18.75 -4.63 -3.39
N ILE A 238 19.25 -5.01 -2.20
CA ILE A 238 19.16 -6.40 -1.71
C ILE A 238 17.69 -6.80 -1.59
N ALA A 239 16.85 -5.95 -1.00
CA ALA A 239 15.42 -6.22 -0.87
C ALA A 239 14.74 -6.40 -2.23
N ARG A 240 15.01 -5.50 -3.18
CA ARG A 240 14.42 -5.57 -4.51
C ARG A 240 14.91 -6.78 -5.33
N ARG A 241 16.21 -7.08 -5.32
CA ARG A 241 16.79 -8.25 -6.02
C ARG A 241 16.32 -9.59 -5.43
N ALA A 242 15.93 -9.60 -4.16
CA ALA A 242 15.38 -10.78 -3.52
C ALA A 242 13.87 -10.95 -3.80
N ASP A 243 13.23 -10.04 -4.54
CA ASP A 243 11.78 -9.96 -4.72
C ASP A 243 11.06 -10.04 -3.36
N ALA A 244 11.50 -9.21 -2.41
CA ALA A 244 11.04 -9.28 -1.04
C ALA A 244 9.54 -8.96 -0.93
N ASP A 245 8.80 -9.82 -0.24
CA ASP A 245 7.41 -9.57 0.15
C ASP A 245 7.34 -8.58 1.33
N LEU A 246 8.43 -8.47 2.12
CA LEU A 246 8.56 -7.53 3.22
C LEU A 246 10.04 -7.26 3.53
N PHE A 247 10.36 -5.99 3.78
CA PHE A 247 11.64 -5.53 4.31
C PHE A 247 11.45 -4.97 5.72
N ILE A 248 12.26 -5.44 6.67
CA ILE A 248 12.29 -4.92 8.04
C ILE A 248 13.71 -4.53 8.43
N SER A 249 13.91 -3.24 8.73
CA SER A 249 15.17 -2.72 9.26
C SER A 249 15.09 -2.62 10.78
N LEU A 250 16.09 -3.12 11.48
CA LEU A 250 16.16 -3.16 12.95
C LEU A 250 17.18 -2.16 13.44
N HIS A 251 16.74 -1.28 14.33
CA HIS A 251 17.50 -0.19 14.93
C HIS A 251 17.26 -0.10 16.44
N ALA A 252 18.08 0.70 17.11
CA ALA A 252 17.91 1.07 18.51
C ALA A 252 18.18 2.56 18.67
N ASP A 253 17.12 3.33 18.83
CA ASP A 253 17.13 4.80 18.87
C ASP A 253 18.04 5.34 20.00
N SER A 254 18.36 6.60 19.95
CA SER A 254 19.12 7.30 20.98
C SER A 254 18.51 8.67 21.30
N GLY A 255 18.59 9.06 22.55
CA GLY A 255 18.10 10.35 23.01
C GLY A 255 19.08 11.00 24.01
N SER A 256 19.03 12.32 24.08
CA SER A 256 19.76 13.09 25.09
C SER A 256 19.18 12.94 26.50
N ASP A 257 17.89 12.59 26.60
CA ASP A 257 17.21 12.27 27.85
C ASP A 257 17.25 10.76 28.08
N PRO A 258 17.97 10.26 29.09
CA PRO A 258 18.08 8.84 29.36
C PRO A 258 16.77 8.22 29.88
N SER A 259 15.76 9.03 30.22
CA SER A 259 14.42 8.51 30.57
C SER A 259 13.58 8.13 29.36
N LEU A 260 13.96 8.60 28.14
CA LEU A 260 13.29 8.20 26.91
C LEU A 260 13.48 6.72 26.66
N ARG A 261 12.36 6.01 26.50
CA ARG A 261 12.36 4.57 26.24
C ARG A 261 11.15 4.14 25.41
N GLY A 262 11.24 2.94 24.87
CA GLY A 262 10.16 2.29 24.16
C GLY A 262 10.38 2.21 22.64
N ALA A 263 9.66 1.29 22.03
CA ALA A 263 9.76 1.02 20.61
C ALA A 263 8.93 2.00 19.77
N SER A 264 9.36 2.15 18.52
CA SER A 264 8.59 2.86 17.49
C SER A 264 8.87 2.27 16.10
N VAL A 265 7.93 2.46 15.18
CA VAL A 265 8.06 1.99 13.79
C VAL A 265 7.99 3.18 12.85
N TYR A 266 8.88 3.20 11.89
CA TYR A 266 8.89 4.18 10.82
C TYR A 266 8.45 3.55 9.50
N THR A 267 7.57 4.28 8.77
CA THR A 267 7.22 4.03 7.37
C THR A 267 7.66 5.20 6.50
N LEU A 268 7.72 5.00 5.20
CA LEU A 268 8.13 6.05 4.27
C LEU A 268 7.09 7.16 4.21
N ALA A 269 7.51 8.40 4.52
CA ALA A 269 6.68 9.58 4.39
C ALA A 269 6.32 9.87 2.93
N ASP A 270 5.09 10.32 2.67
CA ASP A 270 4.60 10.65 1.32
C ASP A 270 5.53 11.63 0.58
N ARG A 271 5.94 12.72 1.24
CA ARG A 271 6.87 13.72 0.70
C ARG A 271 8.23 13.17 0.24
N ALA A 272 8.62 11.99 0.71
CA ALA A 272 9.89 11.35 0.37
C ALA A 272 9.77 10.37 -0.80
N THR A 273 8.56 10.08 -1.27
CA THR A 273 8.28 9.07 -2.30
C THR A 273 9.00 9.35 -3.61
N GLY A 274 9.13 10.61 -4.05
CA GLY A 274 9.88 10.97 -5.24
C GLY A 274 11.36 10.54 -5.22
N ARG A 275 11.95 10.35 -4.04
CA ARG A 275 13.32 9.86 -3.89
C ARG A 275 13.49 8.38 -4.25
N SER A 276 12.39 7.63 -4.31
CA SER A 276 12.40 6.22 -4.72
C SER A 276 12.73 6.05 -6.21
N ALA A 277 12.58 7.10 -7.03
CA ALA A 277 12.88 7.08 -8.46
C ALA A 277 14.31 6.63 -8.77
N LYS A 278 15.28 6.92 -7.88
CA LYS A 278 16.68 6.47 -8.05
C LYS A 278 16.87 4.96 -8.01
N PHE A 279 15.88 4.22 -7.50
CA PHE A 279 15.89 2.77 -7.45
C PHE A 279 15.06 2.13 -8.56
N VAL A 280 14.42 2.93 -9.40
CA VAL A 280 13.62 2.47 -10.54
C VAL A 280 14.56 2.12 -11.70
N SER A 281 14.37 0.93 -12.28
CA SER A 281 15.07 0.45 -13.47
C SER A 281 14.14 0.51 -14.69
N LYS A 282 14.74 0.59 -15.89
CA LYS A 282 13.98 0.44 -17.16
C LYS A 282 13.37 -0.96 -17.29
N ASP A 283 13.93 -1.94 -16.59
CA ASP A 283 13.48 -3.33 -16.61
C ASP A 283 12.33 -3.60 -15.60
N ASP A 284 11.97 -2.62 -14.79
CA ASP A 284 10.86 -2.75 -13.86
C ASP A 284 9.54 -2.86 -14.65
N TRP A 285 8.68 -3.78 -14.24
CA TRP A 285 7.44 -4.10 -14.94
C TRP A 285 6.56 -2.86 -15.19
N PHE A 286 6.51 -1.93 -14.25
CA PHE A 286 5.74 -0.68 -14.36
C PHE A 286 6.39 0.31 -15.33
N MET A 287 7.71 0.20 -15.58
CA MET A 287 8.40 0.98 -16.60
C MET A 287 8.20 0.36 -18.01
N GLN A 288 8.21 -0.96 -18.10
CA GLN A 288 8.00 -1.67 -19.37
C GLN A 288 6.56 -1.54 -19.87
N ALA A 289 5.58 -1.44 -18.99
CA ALA A 289 4.16 -1.25 -19.35
C ALA A 289 3.90 0.05 -20.15
N GLY A 290 4.79 1.05 -20.04
CA GLY A 290 4.75 2.29 -20.83
C GLY A 290 5.59 2.29 -22.10
N SER A 291 6.28 1.19 -22.44
CA SER A 291 7.29 1.12 -23.51
C SER A 291 6.75 1.29 -24.94
N HIS A 292 5.44 1.45 -25.11
CA HIS A 292 4.81 1.77 -26.39
C HIS A 292 4.68 3.29 -26.65
N GLY A 293 5.55 4.10 -26.02
CA GLY A 293 5.69 5.54 -26.32
C GLY A 293 4.97 6.49 -25.38
N ASP A 294 4.34 5.99 -24.31
CA ASP A 294 3.65 6.86 -23.33
C ASP A 294 4.34 6.85 -21.95
N ASN A 295 5.24 7.82 -21.75
CA ASN A 295 5.90 8.05 -20.46
C ASN A 295 4.88 8.37 -19.32
N GLY A 296 3.66 8.79 -19.65
CA GLY A 296 2.61 9.06 -18.69
C GLY A 296 2.11 7.80 -18.00
N VAL A 297 1.97 6.68 -18.74
CA VAL A 297 1.52 5.41 -18.19
C VAL A 297 2.52 4.87 -17.16
N SER A 298 3.81 4.86 -17.49
CA SER A 298 4.87 4.41 -16.57
C SER A 298 4.88 5.23 -15.27
N THR A 299 4.74 6.54 -15.37
CA THR A 299 4.69 7.43 -14.20
C THR A 299 3.48 7.14 -13.32
N ILE A 300 2.31 6.91 -13.92
CA ILE A 300 1.07 6.57 -13.17
C ILE A 300 1.22 5.22 -12.48
N LEU A 301 1.76 4.21 -13.17
CA LEU A 301 1.98 2.88 -12.61
C LEU A 301 3.00 2.90 -11.47
N LEU A 302 4.07 3.68 -11.60
CA LEU A 302 5.04 3.89 -10.53
C LEU A 302 4.36 4.54 -9.30
N ASP A 303 3.60 5.61 -9.48
CA ASP A 303 2.89 6.28 -8.39
C ASP A 303 1.90 5.31 -7.68
N LEU A 304 1.13 4.55 -8.45
CA LEU A 304 0.23 3.54 -7.89
C LEU A 304 0.98 2.46 -7.12
N THR A 305 2.10 1.96 -7.66
CA THR A 305 2.94 0.96 -6.99
C THR A 305 3.48 1.49 -5.67
N GLN A 306 4.00 2.70 -5.67
CA GLN A 306 4.53 3.35 -4.47
C GLN A 306 3.44 3.55 -3.39
N ARG A 307 2.23 3.98 -3.78
CA ARG A 307 1.10 4.12 -2.85
C ARG A 307 0.68 2.78 -2.25
N MET A 308 0.58 1.75 -3.09
CA MET A 308 0.25 0.39 -2.62
C MET A 308 1.32 -0.12 -1.64
N THR A 309 2.58 0.12 -1.94
CA THR A 309 3.72 -0.26 -1.10
C THR A 309 3.67 0.44 0.26
N ARG A 310 3.43 1.76 0.28
CA ARG A 310 3.25 2.50 1.54
C ARG A 310 2.07 2.02 2.37
N ASN A 311 0.92 1.77 1.74
CA ASN A 311 -0.26 1.26 2.45
C ASN A 311 0.01 -0.11 3.08
N ARG A 312 0.73 -0.98 2.37
CA ARG A 312 1.17 -2.28 2.91
C ARG A 312 2.15 -2.11 4.07
N SER A 313 3.10 -1.17 3.96
CA SER A 313 4.04 -0.84 5.04
C SER A 313 3.30 -0.34 6.28
N ALA A 314 2.34 0.57 6.12
CA ALA A 314 1.53 1.10 7.22
C ALA A 314 0.69 -0.01 7.88
N SER A 315 0.04 -0.86 7.08
CA SER A 315 -0.72 -2.00 7.61
C SER A 315 0.15 -2.97 8.40
N PHE A 316 1.38 -3.22 7.94
CA PHE A 316 2.31 -4.06 8.70
C PHE A 316 2.81 -3.35 9.96
N ALA A 317 3.08 -2.05 9.91
CA ALA A 317 3.52 -1.27 11.07
C ALA A 317 2.52 -1.34 12.24
N GLU A 318 1.21 -1.27 11.96
CA GLU A 318 0.17 -1.40 12.99
C GLU A 318 0.16 -2.79 13.64
N VAL A 319 0.25 -3.86 12.84
CA VAL A 319 0.32 -5.23 13.34
C VAL A 319 1.61 -5.45 14.15
N LEU A 320 2.73 -4.90 13.69
CA LEU A 320 4.03 -4.99 14.34
C LEU A 320 4.01 -4.31 15.71
N LEU A 321 3.50 -3.09 15.80
CA LEU A 321 3.39 -2.35 17.06
C LEU A 321 2.50 -3.08 18.07
N ALA A 322 1.37 -3.62 17.62
CA ALA A 322 0.48 -4.39 18.50
C ALA A 322 1.20 -5.57 19.14
N ARG A 323 2.03 -6.32 18.39
CA ARG A 323 2.77 -7.46 18.91
C ARG A 323 3.99 -7.08 19.74
N VAL A 324 4.72 -6.02 19.32
CA VAL A 324 5.90 -5.54 20.05
C VAL A 324 5.52 -5.01 21.44
N SER A 325 4.33 -4.44 21.58
CA SER A 325 3.83 -3.90 22.88
C SER A 325 3.74 -4.96 23.98
N ASP A 326 3.68 -6.25 23.65
CA ASP A 326 3.65 -7.34 24.61
C ASP A 326 4.99 -7.49 25.38
N HIS A 327 6.09 -7.01 24.80
CA HIS A 327 7.44 -7.22 25.34
C HIS A 327 8.29 -5.95 25.45
N GLN A 328 7.83 -4.84 24.87
CA GLN A 328 8.53 -3.56 24.90
C GLN A 328 7.53 -2.42 24.98
N PRO A 329 7.68 -1.46 25.92
CA PRO A 329 6.86 -0.25 25.93
C PRO A 329 6.90 0.43 24.56
N LEU A 330 5.82 1.10 24.19
CA LEU A 330 5.78 1.88 22.96
C LEU A 330 5.94 3.37 23.27
N LEU A 331 6.59 4.09 22.37
CA LEU A 331 6.58 5.56 22.41
C LEU A 331 5.15 6.09 22.21
N ARG A 332 4.86 7.25 22.79
CA ARG A 332 3.53 7.91 22.69
C ARG A 332 3.05 8.09 21.24
N ARG A 333 3.99 8.31 20.30
CA ARG A 333 3.75 8.30 18.86
C ARG A 333 4.63 7.22 18.26
N SER A 334 4.17 5.98 18.39
CA SER A 334 4.96 4.82 18.02
C SER A 334 4.98 4.53 16.52
N HIS A 335 3.91 4.85 15.78
CA HIS A 335 3.94 4.86 14.31
C HIS A 335 4.32 6.26 13.82
N ARG A 336 5.38 6.34 13.06
CA ARG A 336 6.00 7.58 12.55
C ARG A 336 6.26 7.47 11.06
N GLU A 337 6.27 8.61 10.38
CA GLU A 337 6.62 8.70 8.97
C GLU A 337 7.89 9.53 8.79
N ALA A 338 8.84 8.99 8.03
CA ALA A 338 10.11 9.67 7.75
C ALA A 338 10.65 9.34 6.35
N GLY A 339 11.52 10.21 5.84
CA GLY A 339 12.22 10.00 4.57
C GLY A 339 13.49 9.17 4.72
N LEU A 340 13.43 8.03 5.42
CA LEU A 340 14.59 7.19 5.67
C LEU A 340 15.04 6.47 4.40
N ALA A 341 16.36 6.47 4.16
CA ALA A 341 16.94 5.98 2.91
C ALA A 341 16.67 4.49 2.65
N VAL A 342 16.61 3.67 3.69
CA VAL A 342 16.38 2.23 3.60
C VAL A 342 14.93 1.88 3.27
N LEU A 343 13.98 2.81 3.41
CA LEU A 343 12.56 2.63 3.10
C LEU A 343 12.18 3.02 1.67
N LEU A 344 13.15 3.37 0.82
CA LEU A 344 12.91 3.95 -0.50
C LEU A 344 12.66 2.91 -1.62
N ALA A 345 12.48 1.64 -1.31
CA ALA A 345 12.06 0.67 -2.33
C ALA A 345 10.67 1.02 -2.87
N PRO A 346 10.49 1.21 -4.19
CA PRO A 346 9.20 1.63 -4.74
C PRO A 346 8.12 0.54 -4.67
N ASP A 347 8.54 -0.71 -4.64
CA ASP A 347 7.72 -1.92 -4.84
C ASP A 347 7.81 -2.95 -3.69
N VAL A 348 8.66 -2.71 -2.68
CA VAL A 348 8.81 -3.59 -1.52
C VAL A 348 8.22 -2.92 -0.27
N PRO A 349 7.18 -3.48 0.38
CA PRO A 349 6.71 -3.00 1.67
C PRO A 349 7.84 -2.99 2.69
N ALA A 350 8.09 -1.84 3.33
CA ALA A 350 9.25 -1.63 4.17
C ALA A 350 8.89 -0.88 5.45
N VAL A 351 9.44 -1.34 6.57
CA VAL A 351 9.39 -0.67 7.86
C VAL A 351 10.78 -0.61 8.49
N LEU A 352 11.01 0.40 9.35
CA LEU A 352 12.13 0.43 10.26
C LEU A 352 11.58 0.37 11.69
N LEU A 353 12.00 -0.63 12.43
CA LEU A 353 11.68 -0.82 13.84
C LEU A 353 12.82 -0.30 14.70
N GLU A 354 12.53 0.77 15.46
CA GLU A 354 13.32 1.14 16.64
C GLU A 354 12.87 0.24 17.77
N MET A 355 13.72 -0.69 18.18
CA MET A 355 13.40 -1.71 19.18
C MET A 355 13.36 -1.18 20.62
N GLY A 356 13.81 0.05 20.83
CA GLY A 356 13.93 0.77 22.09
C GLY A 356 15.06 1.77 21.98
N PHE A 357 15.39 2.45 23.07
CA PHE A 357 16.49 3.41 23.13
C PHE A 357 17.75 2.75 23.72
N ILE A 358 18.83 2.70 22.95
CA ILE A 358 20.10 2.14 23.44
C ILE A 358 20.72 3.02 24.55
N THR A 359 20.32 4.28 24.63
CA THR A 359 20.73 5.22 25.70
C THR A 359 19.90 5.09 26.98
N ASN A 360 18.83 4.28 26.98
CA ASN A 360 18.06 3.95 28.17
C ASN A 360 18.50 2.60 28.74
N ALA A 361 18.82 2.55 30.03
CA ALA A 361 19.40 1.35 30.65
C ALA A 361 18.45 0.12 30.60
N GLU A 362 17.12 0.34 30.74
CA GLU A 362 16.15 -0.77 30.70
C GLU A 362 15.97 -1.31 29.28
N ASP A 363 15.91 -0.42 28.27
CA ASP A 363 15.81 -0.81 26.87
C ASP A 363 17.10 -1.49 26.39
N GLU A 364 18.27 -0.94 26.75
CA GLU A 364 19.57 -1.56 26.44
C GLU A 364 19.67 -2.95 27.07
N ALA A 365 19.22 -3.13 28.32
CA ALA A 365 19.21 -4.45 28.97
C ALA A 365 18.27 -5.45 28.26
N VAL A 366 17.14 -5.01 27.70
CA VAL A 366 16.28 -5.87 26.86
C VAL A 366 17.00 -6.30 25.60
N LEU A 367 17.67 -5.36 24.93
CA LEU A 367 18.32 -5.59 23.63
C LEU A 367 19.57 -6.46 23.76
N ARG A 368 20.30 -6.37 24.90
CA ARG A 368 21.52 -7.13 25.13
C ARG A 368 21.26 -8.51 25.73
N ASP A 369 20.28 -8.67 26.59
CA ASP A 369 19.93 -9.98 27.14
C ASP A 369 19.38 -10.90 26.05
N PRO A 370 20.01 -12.07 25.78
CA PRO A 370 19.55 -12.97 24.72
C PRO A 370 18.11 -13.46 24.92
N GLY A 371 17.68 -13.68 26.15
CA GLY A 371 16.34 -14.19 26.45
C GLY A 371 15.25 -13.14 26.16
N ARG A 372 15.47 -11.90 26.62
CA ARG A 372 14.55 -10.78 26.39
C ARG A 372 14.49 -10.42 24.90
N ARG A 373 15.65 -10.28 24.26
CA ARG A 373 15.76 -10.02 22.82
C ARG A 373 15.05 -11.10 21.99
N ASN A 374 15.23 -12.38 22.32
CA ASN A 374 14.56 -13.46 21.60
C ASN A 374 13.03 -13.39 21.76
N ARG A 375 12.50 -13.02 22.93
CA ARG A 375 11.05 -12.80 23.09
C ARG A 375 10.55 -11.65 22.25
N LEU A 376 11.26 -10.52 22.24
CA LEU A 376 10.94 -9.40 21.38
C LEU A 376 10.97 -9.78 19.89
N MET A 377 11.97 -10.52 19.45
CA MET A 377 12.05 -11.00 18.06
C MET A 377 10.98 -12.06 17.75
N SER A 378 10.52 -12.82 18.75
CA SER A 378 9.37 -13.71 18.59
C SER A 378 8.09 -12.92 18.29
N SER A 379 7.84 -11.81 19.01
CA SER A 379 6.70 -10.93 18.72
C SER A 379 6.78 -10.34 17.30
N VAL A 380 7.98 -10.00 16.85
CA VAL A 380 8.18 -9.53 15.47
C VAL A 380 7.85 -10.64 14.46
N GLY A 381 8.26 -11.86 14.74
CA GLY A 381 7.92 -13.04 13.94
C GLY A 381 6.42 -13.30 13.89
N ASP A 382 5.75 -13.22 15.03
CA ASP A 382 4.29 -13.39 15.15
C ASP A 382 3.54 -12.28 14.39
N ALA A 383 4.05 -11.06 14.40
CA ALA A 383 3.50 -9.95 13.60
C ALA A 383 3.60 -10.22 12.09
N ILE A 384 4.72 -10.79 11.63
CA ILE A 384 4.89 -11.19 10.23
C ILE A 384 3.88 -12.29 9.86
N ASP A 385 3.68 -13.26 10.76
CA ASP A 385 2.71 -14.32 10.57
C ASP A 385 1.28 -13.80 10.47
N ASP A 386 0.89 -12.91 11.37
CA ASP A 386 -0.44 -12.29 11.38
C ASP A 386 -0.68 -11.48 10.11
N TYR A 387 0.31 -10.69 9.71
CA TYR A 387 0.21 -9.86 8.50
C TYR A 387 -0.05 -10.70 7.25
N PHE A 388 0.73 -11.75 7.01
CA PHE A 388 0.52 -12.61 5.85
C PHE A 388 -0.71 -13.53 6.02
N GLY A 389 -1.03 -13.94 7.24
CA GLY A 389 -2.25 -14.69 7.53
C GLY A 389 -3.53 -13.91 7.25
N GLN A 390 -3.55 -12.62 7.56
CA GLN A 390 -4.67 -11.72 7.21
C GLN A 390 -4.79 -11.54 5.69
N GLN A 391 -3.68 -11.36 4.98
CA GLN A 391 -3.70 -11.27 3.51
C GLN A 391 -4.27 -12.53 2.85
N THR A 392 -3.90 -13.71 3.36
CA THR A 392 -4.43 -14.98 2.84
C THR A 392 -5.93 -15.10 3.08
N LYS A 393 -6.41 -14.73 4.26
CA LYS A 393 -7.85 -14.74 4.58
C LYS A 393 -8.66 -13.73 3.74
N LEU A 394 -8.06 -12.58 3.42
CA LEU A 394 -8.70 -11.58 2.54
C LEU A 394 -8.71 -12.02 1.08
N ALA A 395 -7.73 -12.81 0.65
CA ALA A 395 -7.64 -13.35 -0.70
C ALA A 395 -8.55 -14.57 -0.92
N SER A 396 -8.98 -15.25 0.17
CA SER A 396 -9.86 -16.43 0.12
C SER A 396 -11.35 -16.10 0.29
N ARG A 397 -11.68 -14.84 0.52
CA ARG A 397 -13.05 -14.30 0.58
C ARG A 397 -13.41 -13.58 -0.72
#